data_773d11f46a54688c6d455bd0a4978e29
#
_entry.id   773d11f46a54688c6d455bd0a4978e29
#
_cell.length_a   1.000
_cell.length_b   1.000
_cell.length_c   1.000
_cell.angle_alpha   90.00
_cell.angle_beta   90.00
_cell.angle_gamma   90.00
#
_symmetry.space_group_name_H-M   'P 1'
#
loop_
_entity.id
_entity.type
_entity.pdbx_description
1 polymer ?
#
loop_
_entity_poly.entity_id
_entity_poly.type
_entity_poly.pdbx_seq_one_letter_code
_entity_poly.pdbx_strand_id
1 'polypeptide(L)'
;MRVGVVGVGAMGKLHARGYSELDDCELVGVHDIDSNRAQGIAKQHQIEWFPELDSLLDCVDAVTVAVPTPDHHSVGVRCLNAGCDVLIEKPIAVDLDEADSLIAAAKTGGRILQVGHIERYNPALEAVTKWVRNPGFIEVDRLGSLAPRSLETDVILDLMIHDIDIVHWLADDEVVEIRAVGVPILTEAIDFANARLEFAGGCIANLTASRVSVNRSRKVRIFQPTGYLSVDCTAQTVEHY
;
A
#
# COMPACT_ATOMS: atom_id res chain seq x y z
N MET A 1 0.50 21.27 -8.56
CA MET A 1 1.66 20.32 -8.63
C MET A 1 1.49 19.49 -9.88
N ARG A 2 2.54 19.37 -10.71
CA ARG A 2 2.52 18.55 -11.94
C ARG A 2 2.86 17.11 -11.57
N VAL A 3 2.03 16.15 -11.96
CA VAL A 3 2.19 14.75 -11.57
C VAL A 3 2.22 13.82 -12.78
N GLY A 4 2.95 12.73 -12.67
CA GLY A 4 3.02 11.66 -13.65
C GLY A 4 2.74 10.28 -13.04
N VAL A 5 2.39 9.30 -13.87
CA VAL A 5 2.25 7.92 -13.43
C VAL A 5 3.15 7.01 -14.25
N VAL A 6 3.97 6.23 -13.54
CA VAL A 6 4.92 5.26 -14.11
C VAL A 6 4.39 3.85 -13.83
N GLY A 7 4.07 3.12 -14.90
CA GLY A 7 3.33 1.86 -14.84
C GLY A 7 1.82 2.09 -14.74
N VAL A 8 1.07 1.87 -15.83
CA VAL A 8 -0.38 2.06 -15.86
C VAL A 8 -1.16 0.75 -15.97
N GLY A 9 -0.68 -0.24 -15.21
CA GLY A 9 -1.35 -1.52 -14.98
C GLY A 9 -2.61 -1.39 -14.10
N ALA A 10 -2.89 -2.41 -13.30
CA ALA A 10 -4.09 -2.46 -12.47
C ALA A 10 -4.19 -1.31 -11.46
N MET A 11 -3.08 -0.94 -10.81
CA MET A 11 -3.05 0.15 -9.82
C MET A 11 -2.80 1.51 -10.49
N GLY A 12 -1.82 1.61 -11.39
CA GLY A 12 -1.47 2.89 -12.01
C GLY A 12 -2.61 3.56 -12.76
N LYS A 13 -3.51 2.81 -13.40
CA LYS A 13 -4.72 3.39 -14.00
C LYS A 13 -5.67 4.02 -12.99
N LEU A 14 -5.70 3.50 -11.74
CA LEU A 14 -6.50 4.09 -10.65
C LEU A 14 -5.86 5.37 -10.14
N HIS A 15 -4.53 5.41 -10.04
CA HIS A 15 -3.80 6.63 -9.72
C HIS A 15 -4.00 7.71 -10.80
N ALA A 16 -3.87 7.35 -12.09
CA ALA A 16 -4.11 8.29 -13.17
C ALA A 16 -5.53 8.86 -13.14
N ARG A 17 -6.54 8.01 -12.88
CA ARG A 17 -7.90 8.46 -12.68
C ARG A 17 -8.03 9.40 -11.47
N GLY A 18 -7.47 9.01 -10.31
CA GLY A 18 -7.51 9.84 -9.10
C GLY A 18 -6.94 11.23 -9.35
N TYR A 19 -5.74 11.31 -9.95
CA TYR A 19 -5.13 12.60 -10.28
C TYR A 19 -5.94 13.42 -11.27
N SER A 20 -6.61 12.78 -12.24
CA SER A 20 -7.47 13.51 -13.20
C SER A 20 -8.75 14.09 -12.58
N GLU A 21 -9.12 13.65 -11.37
CA GLU A 21 -10.29 14.12 -10.64
C GLU A 21 -9.95 15.15 -9.54
N LEU A 22 -8.65 15.47 -9.32
CA LEU A 22 -8.19 16.40 -8.29
C LEU A 22 -7.87 17.77 -8.88
N ASP A 23 -8.40 18.84 -8.27
CA ASP A 23 -8.16 20.22 -8.68
C ASP A 23 -6.76 20.76 -8.30
N ASP A 24 -6.13 20.18 -7.26
CA ASP A 24 -4.84 20.65 -6.72
C ASP A 24 -3.61 20.13 -7.47
N CYS A 25 -3.79 19.25 -8.44
CA CYS A 25 -2.71 18.72 -9.25
C CYS A 25 -3.10 18.64 -10.73
N GLU A 26 -2.07 18.66 -11.57
CA GLU A 26 -2.16 18.50 -13.01
C GLU A 26 -1.54 17.14 -13.39
N LEU A 27 -2.35 16.21 -13.87
CA LEU A 27 -1.85 14.96 -14.44
C LEU A 27 -1.26 15.28 -15.84
N VAL A 28 0.06 15.40 -15.91
CA VAL A 28 0.78 15.74 -17.15
C VAL A 28 0.80 14.58 -18.13
N GLY A 29 1.08 13.37 -17.62
CA GLY A 29 1.17 12.22 -18.50
C GLY A 29 1.52 10.91 -17.80
N VAL A 30 1.71 9.88 -18.62
CA VAL A 30 2.00 8.52 -18.18
C VAL A 30 3.13 7.89 -18.95
N HIS A 31 3.87 6.97 -18.29
CA HIS A 31 4.85 6.08 -18.90
C HIS A 31 4.54 4.63 -18.56
N ASP A 32 4.65 3.73 -19.53
CA ASP A 32 4.59 2.28 -19.34
C ASP A 32 5.45 1.60 -20.42
N ILE A 33 6.10 0.49 -20.09
CA ILE A 33 6.86 -0.31 -21.07
C ILE A 33 5.94 -0.87 -22.17
N ASP A 34 4.66 -1.08 -21.87
CA ASP A 34 3.61 -1.37 -22.85
C ASP A 34 3.05 -0.06 -23.41
N SER A 35 3.60 0.38 -24.55
CA SER A 35 3.18 1.61 -25.22
C SER A 35 1.68 1.64 -25.55
N ASN A 36 1.06 0.50 -25.87
CA ASN A 36 -0.38 0.46 -26.18
C ASN A 36 -1.21 0.77 -24.94
N ARG A 37 -0.78 0.25 -23.78
CA ARG A 37 -1.42 0.53 -22.50
C ARG A 37 -1.28 1.99 -22.12
N ALA A 38 -0.08 2.56 -22.23
CA ALA A 38 0.18 3.98 -21.96
C ALA A 38 -0.67 4.89 -22.85
N GLN A 39 -0.69 4.64 -24.17
CA GLN A 39 -1.51 5.40 -25.12
C GLN A 39 -3.02 5.30 -24.81
N GLY A 40 -3.49 4.11 -24.41
CA GLY A 40 -4.88 3.91 -24.01
C GLY A 40 -5.32 4.81 -22.84
N ILE A 41 -4.50 4.85 -21.79
CA ILE A 41 -4.73 5.69 -20.61
C ILE A 41 -4.57 7.18 -20.96
N ALA A 42 -3.55 7.55 -21.71
CA ALA A 42 -3.34 8.93 -22.15
C ALA A 42 -4.54 9.47 -22.96
N LYS A 43 -5.06 8.69 -23.90
CA LYS A 43 -6.26 9.04 -24.65
C LYS A 43 -7.49 9.17 -23.77
N GLN A 44 -7.67 8.27 -22.81
CA GLN A 44 -8.82 8.27 -21.88
C GLN A 44 -8.86 9.55 -21.05
N HIS A 45 -7.73 10.03 -20.56
CA HIS A 45 -7.63 11.19 -19.68
C HIS A 45 -7.23 12.49 -20.42
N GLN A 46 -7.03 12.44 -21.76
CA GLN A 46 -6.60 13.58 -22.60
C GLN A 46 -5.28 14.20 -22.15
N ILE A 47 -4.32 13.33 -21.78
CA ILE A 47 -2.98 13.67 -21.33
C ILE A 47 -1.92 13.13 -22.28
N GLU A 48 -0.66 13.44 -22.05
CA GLU A 48 0.45 12.93 -22.85
C GLU A 48 0.88 11.52 -22.40
N TRP A 49 1.40 10.71 -23.34
CA TRP A 49 2.13 9.49 -23.02
C TRP A 49 3.59 9.67 -23.42
N PHE A 50 4.47 9.20 -22.56
CA PHE A 50 5.90 9.35 -22.77
C PHE A 50 6.53 7.99 -23.09
N PRO A 51 7.16 7.79 -24.25
CA PRO A 51 7.84 6.54 -24.58
C PRO A 51 9.07 6.31 -23.68
N GLU A 52 9.72 7.39 -23.27
CA GLU A 52 10.89 7.36 -22.40
C GLU A 52 10.55 7.94 -21.02
N LEU A 53 10.97 7.23 -19.95
CA LEU A 53 10.72 7.67 -18.58
C LEU A 53 11.32 9.04 -18.28
N ASP A 54 12.56 9.30 -18.71
CA ASP A 54 13.23 10.58 -18.44
C ASP A 54 12.47 11.77 -19.04
N SER A 55 11.87 11.58 -20.22
CA SER A 55 11.04 12.64 -20.82
C SER A 55 9.81 12.99 -19.99
N LEU A 56 9.22 12.04 -19.28
CA LEU A 56 8.16 12.31 -18.30
C LEU A 56 8.72 13.05 -17.09
N LEU A 57 9.86 12.57 -16.56
CA LEU A 57 10.47 13.14 -15.34
C LEU A 57 10.89 14.61 -15.52
N ASP A 58 11.30 15.02 -16.71
CA ASP A 58 11.62 16.41 -17.06
C ASP A 58 10.39 17.34 -16.99
N CYS A 59 9.16 16.78 -17.02
CA CYS A 59 7.91 17.54 -17.12
C CYS A 59 7.12 17.60 -15.82
N VAL A 60 7.50 16.84 -14.77
CA VAL A 60 6.70 16.66 -13.57
C VAL A 60 7.45 16.99 -12.29
N ASP A 61 6.70 17.31 -11.23
CA ASP A 61 7.23 17.60 -9.89
C ASP A 61 7.20 16.34 -9.01
N ALA A 62 6.24 15.45 -9.28
CA ALA A 62 6.06 14.20 -8.54
C ALA A 62 5.56 13.08 -9.45
N VAL A 63 5.83 11.84 -9.06
CA VAL A 63 5.36 10.65 -9.77
C VAL A 63 4.78 9.60 -8.84
N THR A 64 3.79 8.86 -9.35
CA THR A 64 3.42 7.57 -8.76
C THR A 64 4.14 6.45 -9.53
N VAL A 65 4.84 5.59 -8.79
CA VAL A 65 5.47 4.37 -9.31
C VAL A 65 4.57 3.18 -8.97
N ALA A 66 3.92 2.62 -10.01
CA ALA A 66 2.98 1.50 -9.90
C ALA A 66 3.35 0.37 -10.89
N VAL A 67 4.64 0.17 -11.08
CA VAL A 67 5.24 -0.95 -11.82
C VAL A 67 5.20 -2.24 -10.98
N PRO A 68 5.56 -3.42 -11.51
CA PRO A 68 5.76 -4.62 -10.69
C PRO A 68 6.82 -4.40 -9.59
N THR A 69 6.62 -5.04 -8.43
CA THR A 69 7.50 -4.86 -7.25
C THR A 69 9.01 -5.03 -7.53
N PRO A 70 9.46 -6.00 -8.36
CA PRO A 70 10.88 -6.12 -8.69
C PRO A 70 11.51 -4.88 -9.35
N ASP A 71 10.68 -4.05 -9.97
CA ASP A 71 11.13 -2.82 -10.66
C ASP A 71 11.01 -1.57 -9.78
N HIS A 72 10.40 -1.66 -8.59
CA HIS A 72 10.17 -0.53 -7.69
C HIS A 72 11.45 0.22 -7.36
N HIS A 73 12.50 -0.51 -6.96
CA HIS A 73 13.78 0.09 -6.57
C HIS A 73 14.42 0.85 -7.75
N SER A 74 14.61 0.19 -8.89
CA SER A 74 15.31 0.78 -10.04
C SER A 74 14.59 2.02 -10.58
N VAL A 75 13.26 1.94 -10.69
CA VAL A 75 12.42 3.04 -11.18
C VAL A 75 12.32 4.15 -10.13
N GLY A 76 12.08 3.80 -8.86
CA GLY A 76 11.95 4.77 -7.77
C GLY A 76 13.23 5.59 -7.56
N VAL A 77 14.40 4.94 -7.51
CA VAL A 77 15.69 5.64 -7.39
C VAL A 77 15.91 6.57 -8.59
N ARG A 78 15.57 6.14 -9.82
CA ARG A 78 15.69 6.99 -11.02
C ARG A 78 14.81 8.23 -10.91
N CYS A 79 13.55 8.09 -10.45
CA CYS A 79 12.64 9.22 -10.25
C CYS A 79 13.13 10.19 -9.18
N LEU A 80 13.58 9.67 -8.02
CA LEU A 80 14.15 10.49 -6.94
C LEU A 80 15.40 11.26 -7.37
N ASN A 81 16.31 10.61 -8.13
CA ASN A 81 17.52 11.23 -8.64
C ASN A 81 17.23 12.28 -9.72
N ALA A 82 16.13 12.16 -10.46
CA ALA A 82 15.65 13.18 -11.38
C ALA A 82 15.04 14.40 -10.67
N GLY A 83 14.91 14.34 -9.34
CA GLY A 83 14.38 15.45 -8.53
C GLY A 83 12.86 15.44 -8.39
N CYS A 84 12.20 14.31 -8.63
CA CYS A 84 10.77 14.15 -8.41
C CYS A 84 10.48 13.62 -7.00
N ASP A 85 9.39 14.06 -6.40
CA ASP A 85 8.78 13.38 -5.25
C ASP A 85 8.13 12.07 -5.72
N VAL A 86 8.15 11.02 -4.89
CA VAL A 86 7.72 9.69 -5.30
C VAL A 86 6.67 9.11 -4.35
N LEU A 87 5.52 8.74 -4.89
CA LEU A 87 4.59 7.80 -4.30
C LEU A 87 4.85 6.42 -4.93
N ILE A 88 5.30 5.45 -4.16
CA ILE A 88 5.57 4.10 -4.63
C ILE A 88 4.53 3.12 -4.10
N GLU A 89 4.02 2.21 -4.95
CA GLU A 89 3.06 1.19 -4.51
C GLU A 89 3.69 0.20 -3.51
N LYS A 90 2.83 -0.42 -2.71
CA LYS A 90 3.23 -1.48 -1.78
C LYS A 90 3.49 -2.82 -2.51
N PRO A 91 4.43 -3.64 -2.03
CA PRO A 91 5.46 -3.32 -1.03
C PRO A 91 6.49 -2.34 -1.61
N ILE A 92 7.15 -1.58 -0.75
CA ILE A 92 8.12 -0.54 -1.19
C ILE A 92 9.23 -1.11 -2.09
N ALA A 93 9.70 -2.33 -1.81
CA ALA A 93 10.77 -3.04 -2.51
C ALA A 93 10.66 -4.54 -2.27
N VAL A 94 11.52 -5.33 -2.89
CA VAL A 94 11.57 -6.79 -2.69
C VAL A 94 12.30 -7.18 -1.42
N ASP A 95 13.22 -6.34 -0.93
CA ASP A 95 13.98 -6.56 0.31
C ASP A 95 14.32 -5.24 1.02
N LEU A 96 14.99 -5.37 2.18
CA LEU A 96 15.34 -4.23 3.02
C LEU A 96 16.46 -3.38 2.42
N ASP A 97 17.43 -3.97 1.73
CA ASP A 97 18.55 -3.24 1.13
C ASP A 97 18.05 -2.29 0.02
N GLU A 98 17.12 -2.75 -0.80
CA GLU A 98 16.44 -1.92 -1.80
C GLU A 98 15.60 -0.82 -1.16
N ALA A 99 14.85 -1.14 -0.08
CA ALA A 99 14.07 -0.16 0.65
C ALA A 99 14.96 0.94 1.27
N ASP A 100 16.07 0.56 1.90
CA ASP A 100 17.04 1.49 2.49
C ASP A 100 17.69 2.37 1.40
N SER A 101 17.97 1.80 0.24
CA SER A 101 18.50 2.54 -0.93
C SER A 101 17.52 3.62 -1.41
N LEU A 102 16.23 3.31 -1.51
CA LEU A 102 15.16 4.26 -1.85
C LEU A 102 15.07 5.40 -0.82
N ILE A 103 15.10 5.06 0.47
CA ILE A 103 15.08 6.03 1.57
C ILE A 103 16.32 6.94 1.52
N ALA A 104 17.49 6.37 1.25
CA ALA A 104 18.73 7.13 1.12
C ALA A 104 18.71 8.07 -0.09
N ALA A 105 18.19 7.61 -1.23
CA ALA A 105 18.04 8.45 -2.43
C ALA A 105 17.10 9.64 -2.17
N ALA A 106 15.95 9.41 -1.52
CA ALA A 106 15.02 10.46 -1.16
C ALA A 106 15.66 11.50 -0.22
N LYS A 107 16.34 11.04 0.83
CA LYS A 107 17.05 11.92 1.77
C LYS A 107 18.13 12.75 1.09
N THR A 108 18.95 12.14 0.24
CA THR A 108 20.03 12.80 -0.48
C THR A 108 19.51 13.86 -1.45
N GLY A 109 18.43 13.57 -2.16
CA GLY A 109 17.79 14.50 -3.09
C GLY A 109 16.90 15.55 -2.41
N GLY A 110 16.64 15.43 -1.11
CA GLY A 110 15.65 16.25 -0.40
C GLY A 110 14.24 16.07 -0.96
N ARG A 111 13.89 14.85 -1.38
CA ARG A 111 12.61 14.49 -1.98
C ARG A 111 11.73 13.73 -1.01
N ILE A 112 10.43 13.79 -1.24
CA ILE A 112 9.44 12.99 -0.50
C ILE A 112 9.39 11.60 -1.12
N LEU A 113 9.49 10.57 -0.28
CA LEU A 113 9.17 9.18 -0.64
C LEU A 113 8.01 8.73 0.23
N GLN A 114 6.89 8.40 -0.39
CA GLN A 114 5.70 7.88 0.29
C GLN A 114 5.37 6.49 -0.25
N VAL A 115 4.98 5.58 0.63
CA VAL A 115 4.49 4.25 0.24
C VAL A 115 2.96 4.25 0.16
N GLY A 116 2.41 3.54 -0.83
CA GLY A 116 0.99 3.46 -1.14
C GLY A 116 0.17 2.62 -0.15
N HIS A 117 0.25 2.89 1.15
CA HIS A 117 -0.58 2.28 2.19
C HIS A 117 -1.99 2.89 2.20
N ILE A 118 -2.77 2.59 1.17
CA ILE A 118 -4.08 3.20 0.91
C ILE A 118 -5.10 2.97 2.03
N GLU A 119 -4.97 1.89 2.81
CA GLU A 119 -5.91 1.61 3.91
C GLU A 119 -5.85 2.68 5.02
N ARG A 120 -4.77 3.45 5.16
CA ARG A 120 -4.72 4.60 6.08
C ARG A 120 -5.74 5.68 5.76
N TYR A 121 -6.21 5.74 4.51
CA TYR A 121 -7.23 6.68 4.02
C TYR A 121 -8.62 6.05 3.95
N ASN A 122 -8.81 4.85 4.53
CA ASN A 122 -10.12 4.26 4.67
C ASN A 122 -10.95 5.08 5.69
N PRO A 123 -12.13 5.62 5.31
CA PRO A 123 -12.91 6.50 6.18
C PRO A 123 -13.24 5.90 7.55
N ALA A 124 -13.45 4.59 7.61
CA ALA A 124 -13.72 3.91 8.89
C ALA A 124 -12.48 3.84 9.78
N LEU A 125 -11.28 3.60 9.20
CA LEU A 125 -10.02 3.61 9.94
C LEU A 125 -9.65 5.02 10.39
N GLU A 126 -9.82 6.02 9.54
CA GLU A 126 -9.64 7.42 9.92
C GLU A 126 -10.56 7.84 11.06
N ALA A 127 -11.84 7.45 10.98
CA ALA A 127 -12.81 7.77 12.03
C ALA A 127 -12.46 7.11 13.36
N VAL A 128 -12.01 5.85 13.37
CA VAL A 128 -11.75 5.09 14.60
C VAL A 128 -10.53 5.61 15.35
N THR A 129 -9.52 6.19 14.69
CA THR A 129 -8.32 6.73 15.35
C THR A 129 -8.63 7.76 16.42
N LYS A 130 -9.73 8.50 16.28
CA LYS A 130 -10.18 9.49 17.27
C LYS A 130 -10.57 8.88 18.61
N TRP A 131 -10.88 7.60 18.65
CA TRP A 131 -11.34 6.86 19.82
C TRP A 131 -10.33 5.84 20.35
N VAL A 132 -9.29 5.50 19.59
CA VAL A 132 -8.24 4.58 20.05
C VAL A 132 -7.42 5.22 21.17
N ARG A 133 -7.31 4.52 22.31
CA ARG A 133 -6.57 4.96 23.49
C ARG A 133 -5.92 3.76 24.17
N ASN A 134 -4.61 3.63 24.07
CA ASN A 134 -3.84 2.56 24.72
C ASN A 134 -4.47 1.17 24.49
N PRO A 135 -4.58 0.70 23.24
CA PRO A 135 -5.19 -0.59 22.96
C PRO A 135 -4.40 -1.71 23.63
N GLY A 136 -5.09 -2.60 24.32
CA GLY A 136 -4.48 -3.79 24.91
C GLY A 136 -4.43 -4.97 23.95
N PHE A 137 -5.42 -5.02 23.02
CA PHE A 137 -5.48 -6.08 22.02
C PHE A 137 -6.10 -5.56 20.72
N ILE A 138 -5.49 -5.93 19.58
CA ILE A 138 -6.01 -5.63 18.26
C ILE A 138 -6.12 -6.95 17.49
N GLU A 139 -7.24 -7.19 16.84
CA GLU A 139 -7.46 -8.35 16.00
C GLU A 139 -7.85 -7.90 14.59
N VAL A 140 -7.16 -8.45 13.57
CA VAL A 140 -7.41 -8.10 12.17
C VAL A 140 -7.63 -9.37 11.35
N ASP A 141 -8.75 -9.39 10.63
CA ASP A 141 -9.11 -10.44 9.69
C ASP A 141 -9.21 -9.87 8.27
N ARG A 142 -8.30 -10.30 7.38
CA ARG A 142 -8.32 -10.00 5.96
C ARG A 142 -8.46 -11.28 5.14
N LEU A 143 -9.69 -11.61 4.86
CA LEU A 143 -10.06 -12.86 4.22
C LEU A 143 -10.61 -12.60 2.81
N GLY A 144 -10.25 -13.45 1.86
CA GLY A 144 -10.74 -13.36 0.49
C GLY A 144 -10.50 -14.64 -0.30
N SER A 145 -11.01 -14.68 -1.53
CA SER A 145 -10.77 -15.74 -2.48
C SER A 145 -9.56 -15.45 -3.35
N LEU A 146 -8.94 -16.51 -3.87
CA LEU A 146 -7.81 -16.42 -4.78
C LEU A 146 -8.20 -15.64 -6.04
N ALA A 147 -7.41 -14.62 -6.37
CA ALA A 147 -7.55 -13.86 -7.61
C ALA A 147 -6.36 -14.15 -8.53
N PRO A 148 -6.53 -14.20 -9.87
CA PRO A 148 -5.44 -14.51 -10.80
C PRO A 148 -4.20 -13.63 -10.64
N ARG A 149 -4.38 -12.36 -10.26
CA ARG A 149 -3.29 -11.39 -10.02
C ARG A 149 -2.46 -11.66 -8.76
N SER A 150 -2.99 -12.49 -7.83
CA SER A 150 -2.36 -12.78 -6.54
C SER A 150 -1.42 -13.98 -6.59
N LEU A 151 -1.15 -14.54 -7.77
CA LEU A 151 -0.32 -15.76 -7.91
C LEU A 151 1.19 -15.47 -7.84
N GLU A 152 1.61 -14.23 -8.06
CA GLU A 152 3.03 -13.86 -8.15
C GLU A 152 3.65 -13.53 -6.78
N THR A 153 2.83 -13.30 -5.74
CA THR A 153 3.27 -12.95 -4.39
C THR A 153 2.60 -13.82 -3.34
N ASP A 154 3.16 -13.89 -2.13
CA ASP A 154 2.51 -14.52 -0.98
C ASP A 154 1.40 -13.63 -0.39
N VAL A 155 0.58 -14.21 0.49
CA VAL A 155 -0.53 -13.51 1.14
C VAL A 155 -0.06 -12.43 2.11
N ILE A 156 1.20 -12.48 2.56
CA ILE A 156 1.76 -11.49 3.50
C ILE A 156 2.01 -10.19 2.76
N LEU A 157 2.73 -10.23 1.65
CA LEU A 157 3.05 -9.05 0.84
C LEU A 157 1.86 -8.56 0.00
N ASP A 158 0.89 -9.43 -0.32
CA ASP A 158 -0.32 -9.00 -1.03
C ASP A 158 -1.38 -8.41 -0.09
N LEU A 159 -1.68 -9.08 1.04
CA LEU A 159 -2.80 -8.76 1.92
C LEU A 159 -2.37 -8.30 3.32
N MET A 160 -1.57 -9.09 4.04
CA MET A 160 -1.26 -8.83 5.45
C MET A 160 -0.45 -7.54 5.65
N ILE A 161 0.31 -7.11 4.66
CA ILE A 161 1.09 -5.86 4.70
C ILE A 161 0.23 -4.64 5.05
N HIS A 162 -1.02 -4.61 4.59
CA HIS A 162 -1.96 -3.55 4.95
C HIS A 162 -2.33 -3.62 6.44
N ASP A 163 -2.49 -4.82 6.98
CA ASP A 163 -2.90 -5.05 8.36
C ASP A 163 -1.73 -4.79 9.32
N ILE A 164 -0.51 -5.13 8.90
CA ILE A 164 0.73 -4.78 9.62
C ILE A 164 0.83 -3.25 9.75
N ASP A 165 0.61 -2.52 8.66
CA ASP A 165 0.62 -1.07 8.67
C ASP A 165 -0.46 -0.47 9.57
N ILE A 166 -1.69 -1.02 9.52
CA ILE A 166 -2.82 -0.59 10.37
C ILE A 166 -2.51 -0.79 11.85
N VAL A 167 -2.02 -1.97 12.26
CA VAL A 167 -1.77 -2.24 13.68
C VAL A 167 -0.61 -1.42 14.23
N HIS A 168 0.43 -1.18 13.42
CA HIS A 168 1.51 -0.25 13.77
C HIS A 168 0.99 1.17 13.99
N TRP A 169 0.13 1.65 13.09
CA TRP A 169 -0.48 2.97 13.21
C TRP A 169 -1.39 3.10 14.43
N LEU A 170 -2.20 2.05 14.74
CA LEU A 170 -3.14 2.10 15.86
C LEU A 170 -2.48 1.87 17.22
N ALA A 171 -1.43 1.04 17.29
CA ALA A 171 -0.67 0.79 18.51
C ALA A 171 0.28 1.94 18.83
N ASP A 172 0.82 2.61 17.79
CA ASP A 172 1.81 3.70 17.88
C ASP A 172 3.02 3.33 18.76
N ASP A 173 3.57 2.12 18.56
CA ASP A 173 4.60 1.55 19.42
C ASP A 173 5.49 0.56 18.64
N GLU A 174 6.62 0.15 19.23
CA GLU A 174 7.59 -0.77 18.63
C GLU A 174 7.18 -2.23 18.82
N VAL A 175 7.32 -3.05 17.77
CA VAL A 175 7.14 -4.51 17.87
C VAL A 175 8.38 -5.13 18.49
N VAL A 176 8.22 -5.86 19.59
CA VAL A 176 9.29 -6.53 20.33
C VAL A 176 9.32 -8.06 20.16
N GLU A 177 8.18 -8.66 19.80
CA GLU A 177 8.10 -10.10 19.52
C GLU A 177 7.13 -10.38 18.38
N ILE A 178 7.50 -11.35 17.52
CA ILE A 178 6.67 -11.84 16.41
C ILE A 178 6.60 -13.36 16.47
N ARG A 179 5.37 -13.90 16.45
CA ARG A 179 5.10 -15.33 16.26
C ARG A 179 4.18 -15.48 15.06
N ALA A 180 4.65 -16.15 14.02
CA ALA A 180 3.88 -16.27 12.80
C ALA A 180 3.90 -17.68 12.22
N VAL A 181 2.87 -18.01 11.46
CA VAL A 181 2.76 -19.22 10.66
C VAL A 181 2.22 -18.86 9.30
N GLY A 182 2.79 -19.48 8.25
CA GLY A 182 2.32 -19.38 6.87
C GLY A 182 2.11 -20.77 6.29
N VAL A 183 1.03 -20.96 5.52
CA VAL A 183 0.65 -22.26 4.95
C VAL A 183 0.33 -22.10 3.46
N PRO A 184 1.02 -22.81 2.56
CA PRO A 184 0.59 -22.98 1.17
C PRO A 184 -0.60 -23.95 1.13
N ILE A 185 -1.67 -23.62 0.38
CA ILE A 185 -2.90 -24.40 0.33
C ILE A 185 -3.33 -24.72 -1.11
N LEU A 186 -3.45 -23.70 -1.94
CA LEU A 186 -3.86 -23.80 -3.35
C LEU A 186 -2.71 -23.47 -4.32
N THR A 187 -1.67 -22.79 -3.85
CA THR A 187 -0.49 -22.41 -4.63
C THR A 187 0.78 -22.89 -3.95
N GLU A 188 1.93 -22.73 -4.60
CA GLU A 188 3.25 -23.00 -3.99
C GLU A 188 3.67 -21.89 -3.01
N ALA A 189 3.09 -20.70 -3.12
CA ALA A 189 3.30 -19.59 -2.19
C ALA A 189 2.38 -19.70 -0.96
N ILE A 190 2.66 -18.90 0.07
CA ILE A 190 1.82 -18.86 1.27
C ILE A 190 0.45 -18.27 0.93
N ASP A 191 -0.63 -19.06 1.10
CA ASP A 191 -2.02 -18.68 0.82
C ASP A 191 -2.79 -18.26 2.07
N PHE A 192 -2.33 -18.71 3.23
CA PHE A 192 -2.85 -18.37 4.55
C PHE A 192 -1.69 -18.00 5.46
N ALA A 193 -1.84 -16.92 6.21
CA ALA A 193 -0.89 -16.54 7.25
C ALA A 193 -1.61 -16.04 8.49
N ASN A 194 -1.06 -16.37 9.66
CA ASN A 194 -1.44 -15.79 10.94
C ASN A 194 -0.18 -15.28 11.63
N ALA A 195 -0.26 -14.07 12.17
CA ALA A 195 0.83 -13.46 12.91
C ALA A 195 0.31 -12.85 14.21
N ARG A 196 1.06 -13.09 15.30
CA ARG A 196 0.90 -12.43 16.58
C ARG A 196 2.08 -11.50 16.78
N LEU A 197 1.80 -10.21 16.96
CA LEU A 197 2.78 -9.18 17.25
C LEU A 197 2.60 -8.74 18.70
N GLU A 198 3.71 -8.58 19.42
CA GLU A 198 3.74 -7.99 20.75
C GLU A 198 4.47 -6.64 20.68
N PHE A 199 3.85 -5.60 21.21
CA PHE A 199 4.39 -4.24 21.23
C PHE A 199 5.01 -3.94 22.61
N ALA A 200 6.01 -3.06 22.65
CA ALA A 200 6.77 -2.73 23.85
C ALA A 200 5.87 -2.25 25.01
N GLY A 201 4.82 -1.50 24.72
CA GLY A 201 3.81 -1.03 25.68
C GLY A 201 2.80 -2.09 26.13
N GLY A 202 2.93 -3.35 25.68
CA GLY A 202 2.09 -4.49 26.08
C GLY A 202 0.85 -4.68 25.22
N CYS A 203 0.63 -3.89 24.19
CA CYS A 203 -0.41 -4.18 23.20
C CYS A 203 -0.07 -5.45 22.44
N ILE A 204 -1.07 -6.26 22.13
CA ILE A 204 -0.90 -7.47 21.31
C ILE A 204 -1.80 -7.36 20.09
N ALA A 205 -1.26 -7.65 18.91
CA ALA A 205 -2.06 -7.73 17.69
C ALA A 205 -2.03 -9.15 17.11
N ASN A 206 -3.22 -9.68 16.77
CA ASN A 206 -3.37 -10.91 15.99
C ASN A 206 -3.86 -10.55 14.59
N LEU A 207 -3.11 -10.97 13.57
CA LEU A 207 -3.44 -10.73 12.17
C LEU A 207 -3.69 -12.07 11.47
N THR A 208 -4.80 -12.16 10.75
CA THR A 208 -5.10 -13.32 9.90
C THR A 208 -5.34 -12.84 8.47
N ALA A 209 -4.50 -13.28 7.56
CA ALA A 209 -4.66 -13.05 6.13
C ALA A 209 -4.87 -14.36 5.39
N SER A 210 -5.88 -14.41 4.51
CA SER A 210 -6.19 -15.58 3.71
C SER A 210 -6.68 -15.16 2.33
N ARG A 211 -6.16 -15.82 1.30
CA ARG A 211 -6.67 -15.71 -0.08
C ARG A 211 -7.42 -16.96 -0.54
N VAL A 212 -7.70 -17.87 0.40
CA VAL A 212 -8.42 -19.14 0.13
C VAL A 212 -9.74 -19.24 0.92
N SER A 213 -10.22 -18.12 1.43
CA SER A 213 -11.48 -18.06 2.17
C SER A 213 -12.67 -17.85 1.25
N VAL A 214 -13.77 -18.54 1.52
CA VAL A 214 -15.03 -18.42 0.76
C VAL A 214 -15.66 -17.03 0.96
N ASN A 215 -15.69 -16.57 2.20
CA ASN A 215 -16.26 -15.28 2.56
C ASN A 215 -15.18 -14.21 2.61
N ARG A 216 -15.47 -13.05 2.00
CA ARG A 216 -14.62 -11.88 2.11
C ARG A 216 -14.84 -11.18 3.45
N SER A 217 -13.76 -10.86 4.15
CA SER A 217 -13.78 -10.06 5.38
C SER A 217 -12.60 -9.10 5.41
N ARG A 218 -12.82 -7.89 5.89
CA ARG A 218 -11.78 -6.89 6.19
C ARG A 218 -12.18 -6.19 7.47
N LYS A 219 -11.89 -6.82 8.62
CA LYS A 219 -12.33 -6.33 9.92
C LYS A 219 -11.15 -6.05 10.84
N VAL A 220 -11.26 -4.95 11.59
CA VAL A 220 -10.34 -4.59 12.65
C VAL A 220 -11.14 -4.46 13.95
N ARG A 221 -10.72 -5.18 14.98
CA ARG A 221 -11.33 -5.16 16.32
C ARG A 221 -10.30 -4.67 17.32
N ILE A 222 -10.66 -3.69 18.11
CA ILE A 222 -9.75 -3.02 19.04
C ILE A 222 -10.35 -3.10 20.44
N PHE A 223 -9.62 -3.71 21.35
CA PHE A 223 -10.00 -3.87 22.76
C PHE A 223 -9.11 -2.96 23.60
N GLN A 224 -9.73 -2.06 24.34
CA GLN A 224 -9.04 -1.05 25.14
C GLN A 224 -9.77 -0.81 26.47
N PRO A 225 -9.11 -0.20 27.49
CA PRO A 225 -9.75 -0.01 28.81
C PRO A 225 -11.05 0.80 28.76
N THR A 226 -11.21 1.65 27.77
CA THR A 226 -12.35 2.57 27.62
C THR A 226 -13.46 2.02 26.73
N GLY A 227 -13.32 0.83 26.16
CA GLY A 227 -14.35 0.25 25.31
C GLY A 227 -13.82 -0.73 24.26
N TYR A 228 -14.72 -1.19 23.44
CA TYR A 228 -14.46 -2.06 22.29
C TYR A 228 -14.87 -1.35 21.01
N LEU A 229 -13.99 -1.36 20.02
CA LEU A 229 -14.22 -0.78 18.70
C LEU A 229 -14.19 -1.88 17.65
N SER A 230 -15.21 -1.90 16.78
CA SER A 230 -15.31 -2.82 15.65
C SER A 230 -15.37 -2.03 14.36
N VAL A 231 -14.43 -2.27 13.44
CA VAL A 231 -14.31 -1.62 12.15
C VAL A 231 -14.52 -2.63 11.05
N ASP A 232 -15.45 -2.37 10.14
CA ASP A 232 -15.57 -3.07 8.87
C ASP A 232 -15.04 -2.15 7.75
N CYS A 233 -13.81 -2.43 7.28
CA CYS A 233 -13.16 -1.63 6.26
C CYS A 233 -13.85 -1.75 4.88
N THR A 234 -14.59 -2.83 4.63
CA THR A 234 -15.32 -3.00 3.37
C THR A 234 -16.63 -2.21 3.37
N ALA A 235 -17.38 -2.29 4.46
CA ALA A 235 -18.63 -1.53 4.63
C ALA A 235 -18.38 -0.07 5.03
N GLN A 236 -17.15 0.26 5.42
CA GLN A 236 -16.73 1.57 5.93
C GLN A 236 -17.55 1.99 7.16
N THR A 237 -17.76 1.06 8.09
CA THR A 237 -18.54 1.28 9.32
C THR A 237 -17.68 1.08 10.55
N VAL A 238 -18.04 1.81 11.61
CA VAL A 238 -17.42 1.71 12.95
C VAL A 238 -18.52 1.54 13.97
N GLU A 239 -18.35 0.57 14.86
CA GLU A 239 -19.21 0.35 16.04
C GLU A 239 -18.34 0.56 17.30
N HIS A 240 -18.86 1.31 18.24
CA HIS A 240 -18.21 1.61 19.52
C HIS A 240 -19.10 1.19 20.68
N TYR A 241 -18.59 0.31 21.54
CA TYR A 241 -19.28 -0.25 22.72
C TYR A 241 -18.57 0.13 24.02
#